data_c67c9725590f129a1e98d0e4f8486f0a
#
_entry.id   c67c9725590f129a1e98d0e4f8486f0a
#
_cell.length_a   1.000
_cell.length_b   1.000
_cell.length_c   1.000
_cell.angle_alpha   90.00
_cell.angle_beta   90.00
_cell.angle_gamma   90.00
#
_symmetry.space_group_name_H-M   'P 1'
#
loop_
_entity.id
_entity.type
_entity.pdbx_description
1 polymer ?
#
loop_
_entity_poly.entity_id
_entity_poly.type
_entity_poly.pdbx_seq_one_letter_code
_entity_poly.pdbx_strand_id
1 'polypeptide(L)'
;LSLEATDTMSLAERQVTELSGGQRQRVWVAMALAQETDILLLDEPTTYLDLAHQVELLDLLAELNEERGTTMIMVLHELNLAARVADYLVAMREGIIVAQGEAGAVLTRPNLDEIFGLKAEVVDPFNDGSVVVVPHPRGASIPE
;
A
#
# COMPACT_ATOMS: atom_id res chain seq x y z
N LEU A 1 -3.65 -17.25 -15.98
CA LEU A 1 -4.22 -16.84 -14.67
C LEU A 1 -3.41 -15.73 -14.01
N SER A 2 -2.17 -15.96 -13.51
CA SER A 2 -1.42 -14.91 -12.79
C SER A 2 -0.92 -13.77 -13.68
N LEU A 3 -0.47 -14.08 -14.91
CA LEU A 3 -0.05 -13.10 -15.90
C LEU A 3 -1.23 -12.28 -16.45
N GLU A 4 -2.39 -12.89 -16.59
CA GLU A 4 -3.63 -12.19 -16.98
C GLU A 4 -4.08 -11.24 -15.88
N ALA A 5 -4.09 -11.71 -14.64
CA ALA A 5 -4.48 -10.92 -13.48
C ALA A 5 -3.60 -9.66 -13.27
N THR A 6 -2.34 -9.70 -13.67
CA THR A 6 -1.41 -8.57 -13.55
C THR A 6 -1.22 -7.79 -14.85
N ASP A 7 -2.01 -8.08 -15.90
CA ASP A 7 -1.87 -7.50 -17.25
C ASP A 7 -0.43 -7.61 -17.81
N THR A 8 0.21 -8.75 -17.57
CA THR A 8 1.59 -9.01 -18.01
C THR A 8 1.74 -10.12 -19.04
N MET A 9 0.60 -10.63 -19.58
CA MET A 9 0.61 -11.68 -20.60
C MET A 9 1.43 -11.30 -21.83
N SER A 10 1.37 -10.04 -22.27
CA SER A 10 2.13 -9.52 -23.41
C SER A 10 3.65 -9.50 -23.18
N LEU A 11 4.09 -9.70 -21.94
CA LEU A 11 5.50 -9.69 -21.51
C LEU A 11 6.08 -11.09 -21.34
N ALA A 12 5.28 -12.16 -21.50
CA ALA A 12 5.64 -13.55 -21.18
C ALA A 12 6.90 -14.03 -21.91
N GLU A 13 7.13 -13.56 -23.13
CA GLU A 13 8.29 -13.94 -23.96
C GLU A 13 9.48 -12.96 -23.84
N ARG A 14 9.35 -11.87 -23.06
CA ARG A 14 10.40 -10.87 -22.89
C ARG A 14 11.37 -11.23 -21.78
N GLN A 15 12.63 -10.86 -21.96
CA GLN A 15 13.60 -10.95 -20.87
C GLN A 15 13.32 -9.91 -19.79
N VAL A 16 13.46 -10.28 -18.52
CA VAL A 16 13.23 -9.39 -17.38
C VAL A 16 14.08 -8.11 -17.44
N THR A 17 15.26 -8.20 -18.03
CA THR A 17 16.18 -7.07 -18.24
C THR A 17 15.68 -6.03 -19.25
N GLU A 18 14.73 -6.38 -20.11
CA GLU A 18 14.13 -5.51 -21.13
C GLU A 18 12.87 -4.79 -20.60
N LEU A 19 12.40 -5.16 -19.41
CA LEU A 19 11.20 -4.62 -18.80
C LEU A 19 11.48 -3.27 -18.13
N SER A 20 10.52 -2.34 -18.24
CA SER A 20 10.51 -1.13 -17.41
C SER A 20 10.38 -1.49 -15.92
N GLY A 21 10.68 -0.56 -15.02
CA GLY A 21 10.53 -0.77 -13.57
C GLY A 21 9.13 -1.26 -13.19
N GLY A 22 8.09 -0.59 -13.70
CA GLY A 22 6.70 -0.96 -13.45
C GLY A 22 6.30 -2.31 -14.05
N GLN A 23 6.72 -2.61 -15.28
CA GLN A 23 6.49 -3.92 -15.89
C GLN A 23 7.14 -5.04 -15.07
N ARG A 24 8.36 -4.82 -14.62
CA ARG A 24 9.10 -5.77 -13.77
C ARG A 24 8.37 -6.00 -12.44
N GLN A 25 7.87 -4.93 -11.82
CA GLN A 25 7.13 -5.03 -10.56
C GLN A 25 5.86 -5.87 -10.72
N ARG A 26 5.06 -5.62 -11.78
CA ARG A 26 3.87 -6.42 -12.08
C ARG A 26 4.20 -7.90 -12.36
N VAL A 27 5.31 -8.18 -13.04
CA VAL A 27 5.78 -9.55 -13.28
C VAL A 27 6.18 -10.23 -11.97
N TRP A 28 6.83 -9.54 -11.04
CA TRP A 28 7.15 -10.10 -9.72
C TRP A 28 5.90 -10.41 -8.90
N VAL A 29 4.89 -9.54 -8.94
CA VAL A 29 3.60 -9.82 -8.31
C VAL A 29 2.94 -11.04 -8.97
N ALA A 30 2.96 -11.15 -10.31
CA ALA A 30 2.46 -12.33 -11.01
C ALA A 30 3.16 -13.63 -10.57
N MET A 31 4.48 -13.58 -10.40
CA MET A 31 5.26 -14.72 -9.89
C MET A 31 4.87 -15.11 -8.46
N ALA A 32 4.66 -14.13 -7.59
CA ALA A 32 4.22 -14.37 -6.22
C ALA A 32 2.82 -15.00 -6.20
N LEU A 33 1.87 -14.47 -6.97
CA LEU A 33 0.52 -15.00 -7.13
C LEU A 33 0.47 -16.42 -7.73
N ALA A 34 1.45 -16.77 -8.57
CA ALA A 34 1.55 -18.10 -9.17
C ALA A 34 1.91 -19.21 -8.17
N GLN A 35 2.35 -18.84 -6.96
CA GLN A 35 2.64 -19.80 -5.90
C GLN A 35 1.37 -20.35 -5.22
N GLU A 36 0.20 -19.71 -5.44
CA GLU A 36 -1.10 -20.13 -4.91
C GLU A 36 -1.08 -20.39 -3.39
N THR A 37 -0.44 -19.49 -2.64
CA THR A 37 -0.33 -19.59 -1.18
C THR A 37 -1.51 -18.89 -0.50
N ASP A 38 -1.91 -19.36 0.69
CA ASP A 38 -2.95 -18.73 1.51
C ASP A 38 -2.52 -17.36 2.05
N ILE A 39 -1.22 -17.14 2.19
CA ILE A 39 -0.62 -15.89 2.69
C ILE A 39 0.42 -15.41 1.68
N LEU A 40 0.33 -14.15 1.29
CA LEU A 40 1.26 -13.47 0.41
C LEU A 40 1.95 -12.32 1.14
N LEU A 41 3.28 -12.34 1.14
CA LEU A 41 4.10 -11.26 1.71
C LEU A 41 4.69 -10.43 0.58
N LEU A 42 4.40 -9.13 0.57
CA LEU A 42 4.88 -8.18 -0.43
C LEU A 42 5.67 -7.06 0.27
N ASP A 43 6.96 -7.00 0.00
CA ASP A 43 7.83 -5.95 0.52
C ASP A 43 7.93 -4.83 -0.51
N GLU A 44 7.35 -3.67 -0.16
CA GLU A 44 7.33 -2.46 -0.98
C GLU A 44 6.89 -2.69 -2.46
N PRO A 45 5.72 -3.31 -2.71
CA PRO A 45 5.31 -3.67 -4.07
C PRO A 45 5.08 -2.47 -4.99
N THR A 46 4.97 -1.26 -4.44
CA THR A 46 4.71 0.00 -5.18
C THR A 46 5.97 0.80 -5.49
N THR A 47 7.14 0.37 -5.01
CA THR A 47 8.41 1.06 -5.25
C THR A 47 8.73 1.09 -6.76
N TYR A 48 9.25 2.24 -7.24
CA TYR A 48 9.54 2.53 -8.65
C TYR A 48 8.32 2.72 -9.57
N LEU A 49 7.10 2.77 -9.02
CA LEU A 49 5.89 3.10 -9.76
C LEU A 49 5.52 4.58 -9.55
N ASP A 50 5.00 5.22 -10.59
CA ASP A 50 4.29 6.50 -10.42
C ASP A 50 2.93 6.28 -9.73
N LEU A 51 2.32 7.35 -9.26
CA LEU A 51 1.10 7.28 -8.46
C LEU A 51 -0.04 6.52 -9.16
N ALA A 52 -0.22 6.69 -10.47
CA ALA A 52 -1.28 6.01 -11.21
C ALA A 52 -1.06 4.49 -11.19
N HIS A 53 0.15 4.04 -11.49
CA HIS A 53 0.49 2.61 -11.46
C HIS A 53 0.51 2.02 -10.05
N GLN A 54 0.84 2.82 -9.02
CA GLN A 54 0.71 2.38 -7.61
C GLN A 54 -0.75 2.07 -7.27
N VAL A 55 -1.66 2.98 -7.63
CA VAL A 55 -3.09 2.81 -7.42
C VAL A 55 -3.61 1.57 -8.17
N GLU A 56 -3.30 1.44 -9.45
CA GLU A 56 -3.71 0.29 -10.26
C GLU A 56 -3.23 -1.05 -9.68
N LEU A 57 -1.98 -1.11 -9.21
CA LEU A 57 -1.43 -2.33 -8.61
C LEU A 57 -2.12 -2.67 -7.29
N LEU A 58 -2.35 -1.68 -6.43
CA LEU A 58 -2.99 -1.89 -5.14
C LEU A 58 -4.47 -2.28 -5.30
N ASP A 59 -5.18 -1.69 -6.27
CA ASP A 59 -6.55 -2.07 -6.60
C ASP A 59 -6.61 -3.53 -7.08
N LEU A 60 -5.71 -3.91 -7.98
CA LEU A 60 -5.57 -5.28 -8.43
C LEU A 60 -5.32 -6.26 -7.26
N LEU A 61 -4.43 -5.90 -6.32
CA LEU A 61 -4.16 -6.76 -5.15
C LEU A 61 -5.37 -6.87 -4.23
N ALA A 62 -6.14 -5.78 -4.05
CA ALA A 62 -7.38 -5.81 -3.27
C ALA A 62 -8.44 -6.71 -3.93
N GLU A 63 -8.65 -6.58 -5.24
CA GLU A 63 -9.56 -7.44 -6.01
C GLU A 63 -9.17 -8.92 -5.88
N LEU A 64 -7.89 -9.24 -6.01
CA LEU A 64 -7.40 -10.62 -5.88
C LEU A 64 -7.53 -11.17 -4.44
N ASN A 65 -7.39 -10.31 -3.43
CA ASN A 65 -7.65 -10.67 -2.04
C ASN A 65 -9.12 -11.06 -1.85
N GLU A 66 -10.06 -10.25 -2.35
CA GLU A 66 -11.49 -10.53 -2.27
C GLU A 66 -11.88 -11.79 -3.05
N GLU A 67 -11.39 -11.96 -4.29
CA GLU A 67 -11.74 -13.09 -5.14
C GLU A 67 -11.19 -14.43 -4.63
N ARG A 68 -9.98 -14.45 -4.09
CA ARG A 68 -9.25 -15.67 -3.72
C ARG A 68 -9.24 -15.95 -2.22
N GLY A 69 -9.57 -14.96 -1.40
CA GLY A 69 -9.46 -15.05 0.05
C GLY A 69 -8.00 -15.18 0.56
N THR A 70 -7.02 -14.78 -0.27
CA THR A 70 -5.60 -14.80 0.09
C THR A 70 -5.29 -13.67 1.05
N THR A 71 -4.73 -13.97 2.21
CA THR A 71 -4.26 -12.93 3.14
C THR A 71 -3.01 -12.25 2.57
N MET A 72 -3.07 -10.94 2.37
CA MET A 72 -1.94 -10.17 1.87
C MET A 72 -1.34 -9.29 2.96
N ILE A 73 -0.04 -9.43 3.20
CA ILE A 73 0.71 -8.59 4.13
C ILE A 73 1.69 -7.76 3.30
N MET A 74 1.53 -6.44 3.33
CA MET A 74 2.31 -5.53 2.51
C MET A 74 3.06 -4.51 3.36
N VAL A 75 4.31 -4.24 3.02
CA VAL A 75 5.03 -3.08 3.52
C VAL A 75 4.79 -1.92 2.55
N LEU A 76 4.22 -0.83 3.05
CA LEU A 76 3.92 0.36 2.25
C LEU A 76 4.48 1.60 2.93
N HIS A 77 4.99 2.55 2.14
CA HIS A 77 5.52 3.83 2.65
C HIS A 77 4.52 4.99 2.51
N GLU A 78 3.58 4.87 1.58
CA GLU A 78 2.58 5.89 1.31
C GLU A 78 1.36 5.70 2.22
N LEU A 79 1.26 6.54 3.27
CA LEU A 79 0.22 6.42 4.31
C LEU A 79 -1.20 6.46 3.73
N ASN A 80 -1.45 7.33 2.75
CA ASN A 80 -2.77 7.45 2.14
C ASN A 80 -3.14 6.24 1.27
N LEU A 81 -2.17 5.64 0.61
CA LEU A 81 -2.40 4.41 -0.13
C LEU A 81 -2.62 3.22 0.81
N ALA A 82 -1.85 3.14 1.90
CA ALA A 82 -2.05 2.12 2.92
C ALA A 82 -3.44 2.23 3.56
N ALA A 83 -3.86 3.45 3.94
CA ALA A 83 -5.19 3.71 4.50
C ALA A 83 -6.33 3.32 3.56
N ARG A 84 -6.11 3.46 2.25
CA ARG A 84 -7.12 3.20 1.22
C ARG A 84 -7.37 1.71 1.00
N VAL A 85 -6.33 0.87 1.09
CA VAL A 85 -6.41 -0.53 0.65
C VAL A 85 -6.36 -1.54 1.78
N ALA A 86 -5.90 -1.16 2.97
CA ALA A 86 -5.72 -2.10 4.07
C ALA A 86 -6.98 -2.21 4.92
N ASP A 87 -7.42 -3.43 5.19
CA ASP A 87 -8.42 -3.74 6.22
C ASP A 87 -7.85 -3.53 7.62
N TYR A 88 -6.54 -3.74 7.77
CA TYR A 88 -5.84 -3.67 9.04
C TYR A 88 -4.43 -3.12 8.86
N LEU A 89 -4.09 -2.07 9.61
CA LEU A 89 -2.78 -1.45 9.62
C LEU A 89 -1.97 -1.87 10.85
N VAL A 90 -0.68 -2.05 10.64
CA VAL A 90 0.31 -2.23 11.71
C VAL A 90 1.39 -1.18 11.52
N ALA A 91 1.45 -0.21 12.42
CA ALA A 91 2.46 0.85 12.39
C ALA A 91 3.61 0.49 13.32
N MET A 92 4.81 0.51 12.78
CA MET A 92 6.03 0.10 13.48
C MET A 92 7.04 1.24 13.54
N ARG A 93 7.78 1.29 14.64
CA ARG A 93 8.95 2.15 14.81
C ARG A 93 10.04 1.38 15.54
N GLU A 94 11.26 1.42 15.01
CA GLU A 94 12.45 0.77 15.61
C GLU A 94 12.23 -0.72 15.97
N GLY A 95 11.48 -1.45 15.11
CA GLY A 95 11.18 -2.86 15.30
C GLY A 95 10.07 -3.17 16.31
N ILE A 96 9.39 -2.14 16.83
CA ILE A 96 8.29 -2.28 17.81
C ILE A 96 6.98 -1.87 17.14
N ILE A 97 5.91 -2.64 17.39
CA ILE A 97 4.56 -2.25 17.01
C ILE A 97 4.09 -1.15 17.97
N VAL A 98 3.82 0.04 17.42
CA VAL A 98 3.37 1.21 18.18
C VAL A 98 1.84 1.33 18.14
N ALA A 99 1.23 1.06 16.98
CA ALA A 99 -0.21 1.09 16.81
C ALA A 99 -0.64 0.03 15.81
N GLN A 100 -1.85 -0.50 15.98
CA GLN A 100 -2.43 -1.46 15.06
C GLN A 100 -3.96 -1.39 15.09
N GLY A 101 -4.62 -1.66 13.97
CA GLY A 101 -6.08 -1.62 13.84
C GLY A 101 -6.53 -1.09 12.48
N GLU A 102 -7.77 -0.65 12.41
CA GLU A 102 -8.30 0.06 11.23
C GLU A 102 -7.56 1.39 11.00
N ALA A 103 -7.60 1.89 9.78
CA ALA A 103 -6.86 3.10 9.38
C ALA A 103 -7.12 4.30 10.29
N GLY A 104 -8.40 4.56 10.66
CA GLY A 104 -8.76 5.67 11.54
C GLY A 104 -8.25 5.55 12.98
N ALA A 105 -8.03 4.33 13.46
CA ALA A 105 -7.46 4.07 14.79
C ALA A 105 -5.93 4.22 14.81
N VAL A 106 -5.27 3.91 13.70
CA VAL A 106 -3.81 3.93 13.57
C VAL A 106 -3.29 5.29 13.12
N LEU A 107 -3.89 5.88 12.09
CA LEU A 107 -3.46 7.15 11.49
C LEU A 107 -4.09 8.34 12.22
N THR A 108 -3.74 8.50 13.49
CA THR A 108 -4.14 9.64 14.32
C THR A 108 -3.02 10.68 14.40
N ARG A 109 -3.35 11.95 14.68
CA ARG A 109 -2.33 13.00 14.84
C ARG A 109 -1.23 12.61 15.83
N PRO A 110 -1.53 12.08 17.04
CA PRO A 110 -0.49 11.63 17.96
C PRO A 110 0.41 10.55 17.39
N ASN A 111 -0.16 9.52 16.76
CA ASN A 111 0.60 8.42 16.17
C ASN A 111 1.47 8.89 14.99
N LEU A 112 0.95 9.80 14.14
CA LEU A 112 1.71 10.35 13.03
C LEU A 112 2.93 11.14 13.51
N ASP A 113 2.79 11.92 14.59
CA ASP A 113 3.91 12.63 15.22
C ASP A 113 4.89 11.67 15.89
N GLU A 114 4.40 10.72 16.67
CA GLU A 114 5.23 9.78 17.41
C GLU A 114 6.00 8.81 16.48
N ILE A 115 5.31 8.22 15.50
CA ILE A 115 5.87 7.15 14.67
C ILE A 115 6.73 7.72 13.54
N PHE A 116 6.23 8.76 12.86
CA PHE A 116 6.81 9.30 11.63
C PHE A 116 7.45 10.68 11.79
N GLY A 117 7.29 11.32 12.98
CA GLY A 117 7.69 12.71 13.17
C GLY A 117 6.91 13.68 12.29
N LEU A 118 5.69 13.31 11.87
CA LEU A 118 4.89 14.00 10.89
C LEU A 118 3.77 14.80 11.55
N LYS A 119 3.84 16.13 11.47
CA LYS A 119 2.73 17.02 11.81
C LYS A 119 1.74 17.03 10.66
N ALA A 120 0.53 16.54 10.89
CA ALA A 120 -0.49 16.41 9.85
C ALA A 120 -1.91 16.54 10.41
N GLU A 121 -2.85 16.91 9.55
CA GLU A 121 -4.27 16.71 9.77
C GLU A 121 -4.69 15.32 9.27
N VAL A 122 -5.71 14.78 9.93
CA VAL A 122 -6.38 13.56 9.49
C VAL A 122 -7.81 13.93 9.18
N VAL A 123 -8.22 13.75 7.94
CA VAL A 123 -9.53 14.15 7.44
C VAL A 123 -10.29 12.99 6.82
N ASP A 124 -11.61 13.07 6.88
CA ASP A 124 -12.53 12.20 6.14
C ASP A 124 -13.22 13.05 5.06
N PRO A 125 -12.66 13.11 3.85
CA PRO A 125 -13.14 14.06 2.82
C PRO A 125 -14.49 13.67 2.23
N PHE A 126 -14.92 12.42 2.38
CA PHE A 126 -16.14 11.89 1.77
C PHE A 126 -17.23 11.57 2.80
N ASN A 127 -16.96 11.70 4.11
CA ASN A 127 -17.83 11.29 5.22
C ASN A 127 -18.26 9.82 5.13
N ASP A 128 -17.37 8.96 4.68
CA ASP A 128 -17.57 7.52 4.52
C ASP A 128 -16.67 6.68 5.43
N GLY A 129 -15.93 7.34 6.32
CA GLY A 129 -14.94 6.71 7.19
C GLY A 129 -13.55 6.61 6.56
N SER A 130 -13.37 7.13 5.34
CA SER A 130 -12.06 7.17 4.69
C SER A 130 -11.08 8.07 5.46
N VAL A 131 -9.83 7.68 5.46
CA VAL A 131 -8.77 8.39 6.19
C VAL A 131 -7.76 8.95 5.22
N VAL A 132 -7.61 10.29 5.25
CA VAL A 132 -6.61 11.00 4.45
C VAL A 132 -5.70 11.82 5.35
N VAL A 133 -4.42 11.57 5.27
CA VAL A 133 -3.35 12.30 5.98
C VAL A 133 -2.91 13.48 5.13
N VAL A 134 -3.05 14.70 5.66
CA VAL A 134 -2.63 15.94 5.01
C VAL A 134 -1.47 16.55 5.80
N PRO A 135 -0.23 16.44 5.32
CA PRO A 135 0.93 16.99 6.02
C PRO A 135 0.88 18.52 6.13
N HIS A 136 1.27 19.04 7.29
CA HIS A 136 1.47 20.47 7.46
C HIS A 136 2.79 20.96 6.84
N PRO A 137 2.81 22.16 6.26
CA PRO A 137 4.06 22.81 5.89
C PRO A 137 4.97 23.01 7.11
N ARG A 138 6.28 22.95 6.89
CA ARG A 138 7.25 23.26 7.96
C ARG A 138 7.00 24.66 8.53
N GLY A 139 6.81 24.76 9.86
CA GLY A 139 6.59 26.03 10.54
C GLY A 139 5.15 26.50 10.59
N ALA A 140 4.19 25.73 10.11
CA ALA A 140 2.77 26.05 10.32
C ALA A 140 2.41 25.95 11.81
N SER A 141 1.77 27.00 12.33
CA SER A 141 1.13 26.95 13.65
C SER A 141 -0.10 26.08 13.54
N ILE A 142 -0.17 25.01 14.33
CA ILE A 142 -1.35 24.15 14.40
C ILE A 142 -2.38 24.89 15.25
N PRO A 143 -3.60 25.15 14.78
CA PRO A 143 -4.68 25.61 15.65
C PRO A 143 -4.95 24.52 16.69
N GLU A 144 -5.09 24.93 17.96
CA GLU A 144 -5.48 24.05 19.07
C GLU A 144 -6.89 23.49 18.89
#